data_eb6922442d7719894c47d1879a4a0896
#
_entry.id   eb6922442d7719894c47d1879a4a0896
#
_cell.length_a   1.000
_cell.length_b   1.000
_cell.length_c   1.000
_cell.angle_alpha   90.00
_cell.angle_beta   90.00
_cell.angle_gamma   90.00
#
_symmetry.space_group_name_H-M   'P 1'
#
loop_
_entity.id
_entity.type
_entity.pdbx_description
1 polymer ?
#
loop_
_entity_poly.entity_id
_entity_poly.type
_entity_poly.pdbx_seq_one_letter_code
_entity_poly.pdbx_strand_id
1 'polypeptide(L)'
;MRNQNEQVYKLPVTIMRGGTSKGIYILQSDLPENREEWDAILLRLMGSPDSKQIDGLGGSQSVTSKVAIVGKSQRVDADVDYTFAQVSVDKPIVSYKGNCGNISSGVGPFALEKGLVTPNENETTVRIYNTNTGKIIAADVKTSGNHVNYTGDFQIAGVPGTASPIRLKFLNPAGTLGKGLLPTGNAVDVLMVPDFGEVKVSIVDAANPLVFVNAKDLGLTGKENPNVLNADAAKLELLETVRGLAAVKLGLIDDYKKSAWETPGIPKMTFVAEPDAYETADGTTIRKEEIDLLSRMMSMQKSHPSYAMTGAMCTAAAAVVPGSVVAQVLNPDTDTKFIRIGHPGGVLECGVDYRPEKKEPVIEDTFGFRTANLLMEGIASVRR
;
A
#
# COMPACT_ATOMS: atom_id res chain seq x y z
N MET A 1 29.34 12.94 26.37
CA MET A 1 30.38 11.95 26.01
C MET A 1 29.68 10.59 25.91
N ARG A 2 29.39 10.09 24.71
CA ARG A 2 28.83 8.74 24.55
C ARG A 2 29.94 7.73 24.84
N ASN A 3 29.69 6.78 25.73
CA ASN A 3 30.64 5.72 26.06
C ASN A 3 30.91 4.89 24.80
N GLN A 4 32.13 4.92 24.28
CA GLN A 4 32.57 4.15 23.08
C GLN A 4 32.58 2.61 23.30
N ASN A 5 32.20 2.13 24.47
CA ASN A 5 32.17 0.71 24.85
C ASN A 5 30.77 0.07 24.86
N GLU A 6 29.71 0.80 24.46
CA GLU A 6 28.39 0.16 24.36
C GLU A 6 28.28 -0.62 23.06
N GLN A 7 28.33 -1.96 23.15
CA GLN A 7 28.12 -2.89 22.05
C GLN A 7 26.64 -2.92 21.58
N VAL A 8 25.74 -2.17 22.24
CA VAL A 8 24.31 -2.22 22.02
C VAL A 8 23.74 -0.81 21.96
N TYR A 9 23.02 -0.52 20.89
CA TYR A 9 22.22 0.71 20.73
C TYR A 9 20.83 0.49 21.33
N LYS A 10 20.43 1.32 22.29
CA LYS A 10 19.10 1.28 22.91
C LYS A 10 18.14 2.15 22.13
N LEU A 11 17.18 1.56 21.45
CA LEU A 11 16.24 2.22 20.57
C LEU A 11 14.82 2.13 21.12
N PRO A 12 14.18 3.24 21.50
CA PRO A 12 12.76 3.26 21.81
C PRO A 12 11.94 2.86 20.58
N VAL A 13 11.03 1.91 20.73
CA VAL A 13 10.20 1.40 19.65
C VAL A 13 8.76 1.21 20.11
N THR A 14 7.85 1.36 19.17
CA THR A 14 6.44 0.99 19.32
C THR A 14 6.10 -0.06 18.27
N ILE A 15 5.59 -1.20 18.70
CA ILE A 15 5.06 -2.22 17.77
C ILE A 15 3.58 -1.94 17.57
N MET A 16 3.19 -1.73 16.32
CA MET A 16 1.80 -1.50 15.98
C MET A 16 1.36 -2.38 14.81
N ARG A 17 0.09 -2.77 14.84
CA ARG A 17 -0.62 -3.19 13.64
C ARG A 17 -1.16 -1.93 12.96
N GLY A 18 -0.87 -1.80 11.68
CA GLY A 18 -1.50 -0.84 10.79
C GLY A 18 -2.17 -1.60 9.64
N GLY A 19 -3.49 -1.49 9.50
CA GLY A 19 -4.23 -2.27 8.52
C GLY A 19 -3.94 -3.77 8.67
N THR A 20 -3.61 -4.45 7.58
CA THR A 20 -3.22 -5.87 7.53
C THR A 20 -1.71 -6.10 7.68
N SER A 21 -0.96 -5.11 8.16
CA SER A 21 0.48 -5.22 8.40
C SER A 21 0.82 -4.95 9.86
N LYS A 22 1.93 -5.51 10.33
CA LYS A 22 2.55 -5.19 11.61
C LYS A 22 3.92 -4.57 11.35
N GLY A 23 4.26 -3.52 12.08
CA GLY A 23 5.53 -2.83 11.92
C GLY A 23 6.05 -2.21 13.20
N ILE A 24 7.30 -1.79 13.13
CA ILE A 24 7.98 -1.04 14.18
C ILE A 24 7.86 0.44 13.86
N TYR A 25 7.37 1.23 14.79
CA TYR A 25 7.27 2.69 14.68
C TYR A 25 8.32 3.31 15.59
N ILE A 26 9.08 4.27 15.04
CA ILE A 26 10.24 4.89 15.68
C ILE A 26 10.13 6.39 15.51
N LEU A 27 10.41 7.16 16.56
CA LEU A 27 10.60 8.59 16.41
C LEU A 27 11.89 8.85 15.63
N GLN A 28 11.85 9.73 14.66
CA GLN A 28 13.03 10.09 13.87
C GLN A 28 14.16 10.65 14.77
N SER A 29 13.81 11.33 15.85
CA SER A 29 14.77 11.85 16.84
C SER A 29 15.55 10.76 17.59
N ASP A 30 15.04 9.53 17.61
CA ASP A 30 15.70 8.39 18.27
C ASP A 30 16.70 7.67 17.35
N LEU A 31 16.74 8.04 16.07
CA LEU A 31 17.71 7.54 15.09
C LEU A 31 18.88 8.52 14.93
N PRO A 32 20.05 8.06 14.45
CA PRO A 32 21.14 8.94 14.07
C PRO A 32 20.72 9.98 13.02
N GLU A 33 21.29 11.18 13.10
CA GLU A 33 21.07 12.23 12.09
C GLU A 33 21.56 11.80 10.69
N ASN A 34 22.65 11.02 10.65
CA ASN A 34 23.17 10.46 9.42
C ASN A 34 22.28 9.30 8.95
N ARG A 35 21.51 9.52 7.89
CA ARG A 35 20.60 8.51 7.32
C ARG A 35 21.31 7.26 6.78
N GLU A 36 22.57 7.34 6.44
CA GLU A 36 23.36 6.20 5.96
C GLU A 36 23.52 5.09 7.02
N GLU A 37 23.39 5.45 8.30
CA GLU A 37 23.44 4.50 9.40
C GLU A 37 22.11 3.74 9.60
N TRP A 38 20.99 4.23 9.04
CA TRP A 38 19.67 3.68 9.28
C TRP A 38 19.54 2.23 8.80
N ASP A 39 20.02 1.94 7.61
CA ASP A 39 19.90 0.59 7.03
C ASP A 39 20.51 -0.48 7.93
N ALA A 40 21.71 -0.24 8.46
CA ALA A 40 22.37 -1.19 9.36
C ALA A 40 21.57 -1.38 10.67
N ILE A 41 21.01 -0.30 11.22
CA ILE A 41 20.18 -0.34 12.43
C ILE A 41 18.89 -1.11 12.16
N LEU A 42 18.20 -0.79 11.06
CA LEU A 42 16.91 -1.39 10.71
C LEU A 42 17.04 -2.88 10.36
N LEU A 43 18.08 -3.27 9.64
CA LEU A 43 18.37 -4.68 9.35
C LEU A 43 18.55 -5.49 10.64
N ARG A 44 19.34 -4.99 11.56
CA ARG A 44 19.59 -5.64 12.85
C ARG A 44 18.36 -5.64 13.74
N LEU A 45 17.63 -4.51 13.79
CA LEU A 45 16.37 -4.39 14.54
C LEU A 45 15.36 -5.45 14.09
N MET A 46 15.28 -5.69 12.78
CA MET A 46 14.33 -6.64 12.22
C MET A 46 14.87 -8.09 12.20
N GLY A 47 16.17 -8.30 12.42
CA GLY A 47 16.82 -9.62 12.34
C GLY A 47 17.06 -10.09 10.91
N SER A 48 17.29 -9.16 9.99
CA SER A 48 17.56 -9.45 8.57
C SER A 48 19.06 -9.40 8.26
N PRO A 49 19.56 -10.21 7.30
CA PRO A 49 18.84 -11.21 6.50
C PRO A 49 18.74 -12.56 7.23
N ASP A 50 17.55 -12.99 7.51
CA ASP A 50 17.23 -14.33 8.01
C ASP A 50 15.76 -14.61 7.74
N SER A 51 15.43 -15.74 7.12
CA SER A 51 14.06 -16.13 6.77
C SER A 51 13.11 -16.21 7.98
N LYS A 52 13.64 -16.42 9.18
CA LYS A 52 12.90 -16.44 10.44
C LYS A 52 12.98 -15.14 11.22
N GLN A 53 13.92 -14.24 10.86
CA GLN A 53 14.21 -13.00 11.61
C GLN A 53 14.32 -13.26 13.12
N ILE A 54 14.96 -14.37 13.50
CA ILE A 54 14.93 -14.91 14.86
C ILE A 54 15.66 -14.02 15.87
N ASP A 55 16.67 -13.27 15.44
CA ASP A 55 17.44 -12.34 16.28
C ASP A 55 16.98 -10.88 16.09
N GLY A 56 15.67 -10.67 15.87
CA GLY A 56 15.08 -9.36 15.67
C GLY A 56 13.59 -9.31 15.94
N LEU A 57 12.97 -8.15 15.63
CA LEU A 57 11.55 -7.90 15.84
C LEU A 57 10.70 -8.17 14.58
N GLY A 58 11.29 -8.63 13.51
CA GLY A 58 10.59 -9.02 12.30
C GLY A 58 9.73 -10.27 12.50
N GLY A 59 8.78 -10.49 11.60
CA GLY A 59 7.82 -11.61 11.68
C GLY A 59 7.89 -12.55 10.48
N SER A 60 9.05 -12.68 9.83
CA SER A 60 9.33 -13.66 8.77
C SER A 60 8.53 -13.47 7.47
N GLN A 61 7.80 -12.38 7.33
CA GLN A 61 7.00 -12.06 6.14
C GLN A 61 7.11 -10.57 5.79
N SER A 62 6.89 -10.24 4.54
CA SER A 62 6.93 -8.86 4.07
C SER A 62 5.92 -7.95 4.77
N VAL A 63 4.76 -8.49 5.19
CA VAL A 63 3.71 -7.76 5.91
C VAL A 63 4.05 -7.52 7.38
N THR A 64 5.05 -8.20 7.93
CA THR A 64 5.51 -8.10 9.31
C THR A 64 6.97 -7.64 9.43
N SER A 65 7.60 -7.23 8.32
CA SER A 65 8.99 -6.75 8.26
C SER A 65 9.04 -5.30 7.73
N LYS A 66 8.42 -4.39 8.48
CA LYS A 66 8.17 -3.00 8.08
C LYS A 66 8.52 -2.05 9.21
N VAL A 67 9.04 -0.87 8.84
CA VAL A 67 9.34 0.20 9.79
C VAL A 67 8.71 1.51 9.34
N ALA A 68 8.12 2.24 10.29
CA ALA A 68 7.68 3.62 10.16
C ALA A 68 8.59 4.52 10.98
N ILE A 69 9.25 5.46 10.34
CA ILE A 69 10.06 6.49 10.99
C ILE A 69 9.26 7.78 10.93
N VAL A 70 8.91 8.33 12.09
CA VAL A 70 7.97 9.47 12.20
C VAL A 70 8.63 10.60 12.98
N GLY A 71 8.56 11.81 12.46
CA GLY A 71 9.07 13.01 13.11
C GLY A 71 8.11 14.19 12.97
N LYS A 72 8.31 15.23 13.78
CA LYS A 72 7.57 16.50 13.63
C LYS A 72 7.93 17.13 12.29
N SER A 73 6.91 17.49 11.49
CA SER A 73 7.15 18.18 10.22
C SER A 73 7.52 19.64 10.42
N GLN A 74 8.40 20.16 9.57
CA GLN A 74 8.69 21.58 9.43
C GLN A 74 7.82 22.24 8.34
N ARG A 75 6.98 21.46 7.66
CA ARG A 75 6.09 21.93 6.60
C ARG A 75 4.85 22.58 7.19
N VAL A 76 4.31 23.58 6.50
CA VAL A 76 3.04 24.25 6.89
C VAL A 76 1.80 23.41 6.55
N ASP A 77 1.94 22.48 5.59
CA ASP A 77 0.86 21.62 5.09
C ASP A 77 0.85 20.21 5.72
N ALA A 78 1.79 19.90 6.63
CA ALA A 78 1.88 18.63 7.32
C ALA A 78 2.18 18.81 8.82
N ASP A 79 1.67 17.89 9.63
CA ASP A 79 1.91 17.86 11.07
C ASP A 79 3.12 16.98 11.42
N VAL A 80 3.30 15.88 10.64
CA VAL A 80 4.42 14.94 10.81
C VAL A 80 5.00 14.53 9.46
N ASP A 81 6.30 14.25 9.46
CA ASP A 81 6.99 13.58 8.38
C ASP A 81 7.02 12.07 8.65
N TYR A 82 6.77 11.28 7.64
CA TYR A 82 6.77 9.83 7.71
C TYR A 82 7.63 9.23 6.61
N THR A 83 8.64 8.47 7.01
CA THR A 83 9.46 7.64 6.11
C THR A 83 9.10 6.17 6.31
N PHE A 84 8.64 5.52 5.25
CA PHE A 84 8.41 4.08 5.23
C PHE A 84 9.69 3.34 4.85
N ALA A 85 10.02 2.29 5.60
CA ALA A 85 11.10 1.35 5.26
C ALA A 85 10.57 -0.08 5.17
N GLN A 86 10.70 -0.70 4.01
CA GLN A 86 10.49 -2.13 3.82
C GLN A 86 11.81 -2.84 4.03
N VAL A 87 11.93 -3.60 5.11
CA VAL A 87 13.11 -4.42 5.38
C VAL A 87 12.91 -5.78 4.73
N SER A 88 13.83 -6.19 3.83
CA SER A 88 13.78 -7.52 3.23
C SER A 88 14.02 -8.58 4.30
N VAL A 89 13.28 -9.69 4.23
CA VAL A 89 13.40 -10.78 5.21
C VAL A 89 14.71 -11.56 5.00
N ASP A 90 15.01 -11.88 3.74
CA ASP A 90 16.05 -12.82 3.32
C ASP A 90 17.26 -12.14 2.67
N LYS A 91 17.23 -10.83 2.47
CA LYS A 91 18.30 -10.05 1.85
C LYS A 91 18.72 -8.87 2.73
N PRO A 92 20.00 -8.45 2.72
CA PRO A 92 20.46 -7.30 3.48
C PRO A 92 20.08 -5.98 2.77
N ILE A 93 18.77 -5.78 2.55
CA ILE A 93 18.25 -4.64 1.79
C ILE A 93 17.13 -3.97 2.59
N VAL A 94 17.22 -2.65 2.73
CA VAL A 94 16.14 -1.77 3.17
C VAL A 94 15.68 -0.94 1.98
N SER A 95 14.40 -1.02 1.65
CA SER A 95 13.82 -0.26 0.54
C SER A 95 12.96 0.88 1.07
N TYR A 96 13.24 2.08 0.60
CA TYR A 96 12.45 3.29 0.83
C TYR A 96 11.60 3.68 -0.39
N LYS A 97 11.50 2.78 -1.38
CA LYS A 97 10.72 3.03 -2.60
C LYS A 97 9.23 2.77 -2.36
N GLY A 98 8.40 3.76 -2.67
CA GLY A 98 6.94 3.67 -2.56
C GLY A 98 6.41 3.91 -1.14
N ASN A 99 5.11 3.70 -0.98
CA ASN A 99 4.38 3.87 0.27
C ASN A 99 3.70 2.55 0.69
N CYS A 100 3.45 2.41 1.98
CA CYS A 100 2.64 1.31 2.54
C CYS A 100 1.41 1.87 3.26
N GLY A 101 0.27 1.91 2.58
CA GLY A 101 -0.99 2.42 3.13
C GLY A 101 -1.45 1.69 4.42
N ASN A 102 -1.09 0.41 4.57
CA ASN A 102 -1.36 -0.30 5.82
C ASN A 102 -0.55 0.29 6.99
N ILE A 103 0.76 0.45 6.83
CA ILE A 103 1.60 1.06 7.87
C ILE A 103 1.25 2.53 8.07
N SER A 104 0.90 3.27 7.00
CA SER A 104 0.45 4.66 7.11
C SER A 104 -0.73 4.84 8.06
N SER A 105 -1.63 3.83 8.19
CA SER A 105 -2.78 3.92 9.10
C SER A 105 -2.39 3.97 10.59
N GLY A 106 -1.22 3.47 10.95
CA GLY A 106 -0.70 3.58 12.32
C GLY A 106 0.03 4.89 12.59
N VAL A 107 0.38 5.67 11.56
CA VAL A 107 1.20 6.89 11.74
C VAL A 107 0.42 7.98 12.48
N GLY A 108 -0.85 8.21 12.14
CA GLY A 108 -1.70 9.16 12.86
C GLY A 108 -1.84 8.82 14.35
N PRO A 109 -2.30 7.61 14.71
CA PRO A 109 -2.32 7.14 16.09
C PRO A 109 -0.97 7.27 16.79
N PHE A 110 0.11 6.82 16.17
CA PHE A 110 1.46 6.92 16.74
C PHE A 110 1.86 8.38 17.02
N ALA A 111 1.56 9.30 16.11
CA ALA A 111 1.87 10.71 16.27
C ALA A 111 1.12 11.34 17.47
N LEU A 112 -0.13 10.93 17.68
CA LEU A 112 -0.94 11.36 18.83
C LEU A 112 -0.40 10.77 20.14
N GLU A 113 -0.12 9.45 20.19
CA GLU A 113 0.44 8.78 21.38
C GLU A 113 1.82 9.34 21.78
N LYS A 114 2.62 9.76 20.80
CA LYS A 114 3.94 10.38 21.05
C LYS A 114 3.91 11.89 21.27
N GLY A 115 2.72 12.50 21.28
CA GLY A 115 2.56 13.93 21.51
C GLY A 115 3.11 14.82 20.39
N LEU A 116 3.32 14.27 19.18
CA LEU A 116 3.72 15.07 18.01
C LEU A 116 2.57 15.95 17.51
N VAL A 117 1.34 15.50 17.75
CA VAL A 117 0.09 16.22 17.45
C VAL A 117 -0.79 16.17 18.69
N THR A 118 -1.42 17.31 19.02
CA THR A 118 -2.35 17.38 20.14
C THR A 118 -3.71 16.82 19.71
N PRO A 119 -4.26 15.84 20.44
CA PRO A 119 -5.58 15.30 20.14
C PRO A 119 -6.71 16.35 20.31
N ASN A 120 -7.71 16.27 19.44
CA ASN A 120 -9.02 16.90 19.67
C ASN A 120 -9.95 15.94 20.43
N GLU A 121 -11.12 16.41 20.86
CA GLU A 121 -12.02 15.65 21.74
C GLU A 121 -12.56 14.35 21.13
N ASN A 122 -13.03 14.37 19.87
CA ASN A 122 -13.74 13.24 19.25
C ASN A 122 -13.01 12.64 18.05
N GLU A 123 -12.33 13.48 17.29
CA GLU A 123 -11.62 13.09 16.09
C GLU A 123 -10.48 14.06 15.82
N THR A 124 -9.34 13.54 15.44
CA THR A 124 -8.19 14.36 15.08
C THR A 124 -7.71 13.96 13.69
N THR A 125 -7.65 14.94 12.80
CA THR A 125 -6.99 14.77 11.51
C THR A 125 -5.50 15.03 11.67
N VAL A 126 -4.68 14.04 11.35
CA VAL A 126 -3.22 14.15 11.29
C VAL A 126 -2.78 14.23 9.83
N ARG A 127 -2.14 15.33 9.44
CA ARG A 127 -1.58 15.52 8.09
C ARG A 127 -0.16 14.99 8.07
N ILE A 128 0.06 13.96 7.27
CA ILE A 128 1.28 13.16 7.21
C ILE A 128 1.97 13.43 5.87
N TYR A 129 3.15 14.03 5.88
CA TYR A 129 3.98 14.11 4.69
C TYR A 129 4.76 12.80 4.52
N ASN A 130 4.43 12.05 3.48
CA ASN A 130 5.17 10.85 3.14
C ASN A 130 6.44 11.21 2.37
N THR A 131 7.59 11.05 3.00
CA THR A 131 8.89 11.43 2.42
C THR A 131 9.32 10.53 1.26
N ASN A 132 8.75 9.32 1.14
CA ASN A 132 9.05 8.39 0.05
C ASN A 132 8.41 8.85 -1.27
N THR A 133 7.22 9.45 -1.20
CA THR A 133 6.42 9.81 -2.38
C THR A 133 6.26 11.32 -2.57
N GLY A 134 6.64 12.13 -1.58
CA GLY A 134 6.41 13.57 -1.59
C GLY A 134 4.94 13.99 -1.50
N LYS A 135 4.04 13.09 -1.07
CA LYS A 135 2.60 13.32 -1.00
C LYS A 135 2.09 13.45 0.43
N ILE A 136 0.98 14.17 0.59
CA ILE A 136 0.29 14.31 1.87
C ILE A 136 -0.78 13.22 2.00
N ILE A 137 -0.80 12.59 3.17
CA ILE A 137 -1.85 11.67 3.61
C ILE A 137 -2.52 12.31 4.82
N ALA A 138 -3.83 12.47 4.80
CA ALA A 138 -4.60 12.87 5.98
C ALA A 138 -5.21 11.64 6.64
N ALA A 139 -4.94 11.44 7.92
CA ALA A 139 -5.48 10.37 8.72
C ALA A 139 -6.49 10.93 9.72
N ASP A 140 -7.79 10.63 9.54
CA ASP A 140 -8.81 10.97 10.51
C ASP A 140 -8.86 9.86 11.57
N VAL A 141 -8.41 10.17 12.77
CA VAL A 141 -8.26 9.24 13.90
C VAL A 141 -9.30 9.57 14.96
N LYS A 142 -10.10 8.60 15.36
CA LYS A 142 -11.01 8.76 16.50
C LYS A 142 -10.24 8.94 17.79
N THR A 143 -10.62 9.93 18.57
CA THR A 143 -10.01 10.27 19.85
C THR A 143 -11.09 10.34 20.93
N SER A 144 -10.69 10.17 22.19
CA SER A 144 -11.56 10.34 23.36
C SER A 144 -10.76 11.07 24.44
N GLY A 145 -11.11 12.32 24.65
CA GLY A 145 -10.27 13.22 25.43
C GLY A 145 -8.88 13.38 24.77
N ASN A 146 -7.82 13.12 25.53
CA ASN A 146 -6.45 13.25 25.06
C ASN A 146 -5.83 11.94 24.51
N HIS A 147 -6.65 10.91 24.23
CA HIS A 147 -6.16 9.58 23.86
C HIS A 147 -6.75 9.11 22.53
N VAL A 148 -5.98 8.26 21.84
CA VAL A 148 -6.48 7.54 20.66
C VAL A 148 -7.53 6.52 21.10
N ASN A 149 -8.67 6.50 20.41
CA ASN A 149 -9.68 5.47 20.60
C ASN A 149 -9.45 4.33 19.61
N TYR A 150 -8.94 3.20 20.09
CA TYR A 150 -8.72 1.99 19.28
C TYR A 150 -9.96 1.10 19.22
N THR A 151 -10.94 1.30 20.10
CA THR A 151 -12.14 0.47 20.19
C THR A 151 -13.22 0.94 19.21
N GLY A 152 -13.83 0.01 18.50
CA GLY A 152 -14.90 0.28 17.54
C GLY A 152 -15.45 -1.01 16.94
N ASP A 153 -16.40 -0.87 16.04
CA ASP A 153 -17.12 -1.95 15.38
C ASP A 153 -16.71 -2.18 13.91
N PHE A 154 -15.74 -1.40 13.44
CA PHE A 154 -15.30 -1.48 12.04
C PHE A 154 -14.36 -2.68 11.82
N GLN A 155 -14.74 -3.53 10.85
CA GLN A 155 -13.97 -4.70 10.46
C GLN A 155 -13.24 -4.45 9.14
N ILE A 156 -11.99 -4.92 9.05
CA ILE A 156 -11.24 -4.97 7.79
C ILE A 156 -10.89 -6.40 7.45
N ALA A 157 -11.00 -6.74 6.18
CA ALA A 157 -10.66 -8.07 5.68
C ALA A 157 -9.19 -8.44 6.00
N GLY A 158 -8.98 -9.67 6.50
CA GLY A 158 -7.65 -10.17 6.88
C GLY A 158 -7.17 -9.76 8.27
N VAL A 159 -8.03 -9.15 9.10
CA VAL A 159 -7.74 -8.86 10.52
C VAL A 159 -8.88 -9.39 11.38
N PRO A 160 -8.60 -10.26 12.36
CA PRO A 160 -9.63 -10.73 13.28
C PRO A 160 -10.19 -9.61 14.17
N GLY A 161 -11.51 -9.66 14.43
CA GLY A 161 -12.20 -8.71 15.30
C GLY A 161 -12.47 -7.36 14.64
N THR A 162 -12.86 -6.39 15.47
CA THR A 162 -13.22 -5.03 15.07
C THR A 162 -12.36 -4.01 15.81
N ALA A 163 -12.29 -2.78 15.28
CA ALA A 163 -11.58 -1.67 15.88
C ALA A 163 -12.15 -0.33 15.39
N SER A 164 -11.66 0.76 15.92
CA SER A 164 -12.02 2.10 15.45
C SER A 164 -11.54 2.34 14.01
N PRO A 165 -12.39 2.85 13.11
CA PRO A 165 -11.99 3.16 11.74
C PRO A 165 -11.05 4.36 11.70
N ILE A 166 -10.05 4.27 10.86
CA ILE A 166 -9.15 5.36 10.48
C ILE A 166 -9.37 5.62 8.99
N ARG A 167 -9.92 6.78 8.66
CA ARG A 167 -10.06 7.21 7.27
C ARG A 167 -8.72 7.78 6.80
N LEU A 168 -8.14 7.15 5.79
CA LEU A 168 -6.92 7.62 5.15
C LEU A 168 -7.28 8.29 3.83
N LYS A 169 -6.96 9.58 3.69
CA LYS A 169 -7.11 10.37 2.47
C LYS A 169 -5.73 10.62 1.87
N PHE A 170 -5.58 10.28 0.60
CA PHE A 170 -4.38 10.57 -0.19
C PHE A 170 -4.67 11.81 -1.02
N LEU A 171 -4.15 12.95 -0.59
CA LEU A 171 -4.43 14.25 -1.22
C LEU A 171 -3.60 14.40 -2.50
N ASN A 172 -4.24 14.87 -3.57
CA ASN A 172 -3.62 15.04 -4.89
C ASN A 172 -2.77 13.81 -5.27
N PRO A 173 -3.37 12.61 -5.27
CA PRO A 173 -2.63 11.36 -5.35
C PRO A 173 -2.03 11.09 -6.73
N ALA A 174 -2.46 11.81 -7.77
CA ALA A 174 -2.04 11.62 -9.15
C ALA A 174 -0.55 11.97 -9.35
N GLY A 175 0.12 11.24 -10.24
CA GLY A 175 1.45 11.56 -10.74
C GLY A 175 2.59 11.31 -9.74
N THR A 176 2.62 10.17 -9.07
CA THR A 176 3.75 9.78 -8.19
C THR A 176 5.06 9.60 -8.98
N LEU A 177 4.97 9.33 -10.29
CA LEU A 177 6.09 9.27 -11.22
C LEU A 177 6.43 10.63 -11.87
N GLY A 178 5.70 11.72 -11.50
CA GLY A 178 5.88 13.05 -12.09
C GLY A 178 5.29 13.20 -13.51
N LYS A 179 4.42 12.28 -13.97
CA LYS A 179 3.86 12.24 -15.32
C LYS A 179 2.32 12.41 -15.38
N GLY A 180 1.68 12.85 -14.28
CA GLY A 180 0.21 12.98 -14.20
C GLY A 180 -0.50 11.67 -13.91
N LEU A 181 -1.84 11.71 -13.94
CA LEU A 181 -2.71 10.55 -13.67
C LEU A 181 -2.55 9.45 -14.72
N LEU A 182 -2.48 9.85 -16.01
CA LEU A 182 -2.27 8.97 -17.15
C LEU A 182 -0.84 9.16 -17.69
N PRO A 183 0.15 8.45 -17.16
CA PRO A 183 1.56 8.70 -17.49
C PRO A 183 1.94 8.41 -18.94
N THR A 184 1.09 7.71 -19.71
CA THR A 184 1.22 7.51 -21.16
C THR A 184 0.39 8.50 -21.98
N GLY A 185 -0.48 9.28 -21.31
CA GLY A 185 -1.44 10.18 -21.95
C GLY A 185 -2.69 9.48 -22.50
N ASN A 186 -2.83 8.17 -22.32
CA ASN A 186 -3.93 7.36 -22.84
C ASN A 186 -4.70 6.68 -21.69
N ALA A 187 -6.04 6.60 -21.83
CA ALA A 187 -6.88 5.81 -20.94
C ALA A 187 -6.67 4.29 -21.14
N VAL A 188 -6.35 3.89 -22.39
CA VAL A 188 -6.03 2.51 -22.75
C VAL A 188 -4.81 2.52 -23.68
N ASP A 189 -3.87 1.66 -23.41
CA ASP A 189 -2.72 1.31 -24.23
C ASP A 189 -2.83 -0.13 -24.73
N VAL A 190 -2.11 -0.45 -25.80
CA VAL A 190 -1.94 -1.83 -26.28
C VAL A 190 -0.49 -2.23 -26.05
N LEU A 191 -0.30 -3.38 -25.42
CA LEU A 191 1.01 -4.01 -25.24
C LEU A 191 1.09 -5.26 -26.13
N MET A 192 2.20 -5.40 -26.87
CA MET A 192 2.50 -6.62 -27.62
C MET A 192 3.24 -7.60 -26.71
N VAL A 193 2.50 -8.57 -26.20
CA VAL A 193 3.05 -9.59 -25.29
C VAL A 193 3.64 -10.73 -26.12
N PRO A 194 4.94 -11.04 -26.00
CA PRO A 194 5.58 -12.14 -26.70
C PRO A 194 4.83 -13.46 -26.51
N ASP A 195 4.67 -14.23 -27.61
CA ASP A 195 3.99 -15.52 -27.66
C ASP A 195 2.51 -15.54 -27.21
N PHE A 196 1.94 -14.35 -26.91
CA PHE A 196 0.55 -14.22 -26.46
C PHE A 196 -0.29 -13.30 -27.37
N GLY A 197 0.30 -12.19 -27.84
CA GLY A 197 -0.37 -11.24 -28.72
C GLY A 197 -0.70 -9.90 -28.08
N GLU A 198 -1.72 -9.21 -28.58
CA GLU A 198 -2.12 -7.89 -28.11
C GLU A 198 -2.90 -7.96 -26.79
N VAL A 199 -2.49 -7.17 -25.80
CA VAL A 199 -3.18 -7.00 -24.52
C VAL A 199 -3.50 -5.53 -24.30
N LYS A 200 -4.78 -5.23 -24.07
CA LYS A 200 -5.23 -3.88 -23.71
C LYS A 200 -5.00 -3.64 -22.23
N VAL A 201 -4.39 -2.49 -21.92
CA VAL A 201 -4.07 -2.12 -20.54
C VAL A 201 -4.45 -0.67 -20.27
N SER A 202 -4.79 -0.35 -19.02
CA SER A 202 -4.79 1.03 -18.52
C SER A 202 -3.63 1.20 -17.56
N ILE A 203 -2.78 2.20 -17.79
CA ILE A 203 -1.68 2.53 -16.87
C ILE A 203 -2.07 3.83 -16.17
N VAL A 204 -2.33 3.73 -14.86
CA VAL A 204 -2.81 4.85 -14.03
C VAL A 204 -1.85 5.05 -12.86
N ASP A 205 -1.53 6.30 -12.57
CA ASP A 205 -0.64 6.67 -11.47
C ASP A 205 -1.36 7.57 -10.46
N ALA A 206 -1.95 6.93 -9.45
CA ALA A 206 -2.56 7.60 -8.29
C ALA A 206 -2.22 6.86 -7.01
N ALA A 207 -1.56 7.51 -6.06
CA ALA A 207 -1.00 6.96 -4.82
C ALA A 207 0.06 5.85 -5.05
N ASN A 208 0.00 5.15 -6.17
CA ASN A 208 0.99 4.19 -6.68
C ASN A 208 0.67 3.89 -8.15
N PRO A 209 1.66 3.78 -9.05
CA PRO A 209 1.39 3.42 -10.43
C PRO A 209 0.95 1.95 -10.56
N LEU A 210 -0.15 1.73 -11.25
CA LEU A 210 -0.69 0.41 -11.55
C LEU A 210 -0.88 0.23 -13.06
N VAL A 211 -0.72 -1.02 -13.52
CA VAL A 211 -1.20 -1.49 -14.82
C VAL A 211 -2.41 -2.39 -14.62
N PHE A 212 -3.52 -2.04 -15.24
CA PHE A 212 -4.79 -2.76 -15.18
C PHE A 212 -5.06 -3.50 -16.49
N VAL A 213 -5.47 -4.76 -16.38
CA VAL A 213 -5.89 -5.61 -17.50
C VAL A 213 -7.24 -6.23 -17.19
N ASN A 214 -8.10 -6.40 -18.19
CA ASN A 214 -9.29 -7.22 -18.00
C ASN A 214 -8.89 -8.69 -17.84
N ALA A 215 -9.36 -9.34 -16.79
CA ALA A 215 -9.02 -10.74 -16.47
C ALA A 215 -9.25 -11.68 -17.67
N LYS A 216 -10.37 -11.49 -18.37
CA LYS A 216 -10.73 -12.31 -19.55
C LYS A 216 -9.70 -12.23 -20.67
N ASP A 217 -9.03 -11.09 -20.85
CA ASP A 217 -8.02 -10.91 -21.90
C ASP A 217 -6.75 -11.72 -21.63
N LEU A 218 -6.56 -12.20 -20.38
CA LEU A 218 -5.47 -13.08 -19.97
C LEU A 218 -5.93 -14.54 -19.71
N GLY A 219 -7.19 -14.87 -20.04
CA GLY A 219 -7.78 -16.17 -19.71
C GLY A 219 -7.90 -16.42 -18.21
N LEU A 220 -8.18 -15.33 -17.45
CA LEU A 220 -8.43 -15.31 -16.02
C LEU A 220 -9.89 -14.90 -15.75
N THR A 221 -10.36 -15.14 -14.53
CA THR A 221 -11.76 -14.90 -14.13
C THR A 221 -11.92 -13.68 -13.21
N GLY A 222 -10.82 -13.23 -12.57
CA GLY A 222 -10.86 -12.25 -11.50
C GLY A 222 -11.19 -12.82 -10.11
N LYS A 223 -11.41 -14.16 -10.03
CA LYS A 223 -11.76 -14.88 -8.79
C LYS A 223 -10.61 -15.73 -8.25
N GLU A 224 -9.45 -15.71 -8.88
CA GLU A 224 -8.34 -16.60 -8.58
C GLU A 224 -7.96 -16.56 -7.09
N ASN A 225 -7.85 -17.76 -6.50
CA ASN A 225 -7.28 -17.93 -5.18
C ASN A 225 -5.77 -17.70 -5.26
N PRO A 226 -5.17 -16.89 -4.36
CA PRO A 226 -3.74 -16.58 -4.39
C PRO A 226 -2.83 -17.82 -4.39
N ASN A 227 -3.19 -18.87 -3.64
CA ASN A 227 -2.37 -20.08 -3.56
C ASN A 227 -2.38 -20.83 -4.91
N VAL A 228 -3.54 -20.91 -5.57
CA VAL A 228 -3.68 -21.54 -6.89
C VAL A 228 -2.91 -20.75 -7.95
N LEU A 229 -3.10 -19.43 -7.97
CA LEU A 229 -2.40 -18.56 -8.93
C LEU A 229 -0.88 -18.59 -8.71
N ASN A 230 -0.41 -18.61 -7.46
CA ASN A 230 1.01 -18.67 -7.13
C ASN A 230 1.66 -20.02 -7.47
N ALA A 231 0.89 -21.06 -7.66
CA ALA A 231 1.35 -22.37 -8.14
C ALA A 231 1.42 -22.47 -9.67
N ASP A 232 0.78 -21.55 -10.40
CA ASP A 232 0.76 -21.51 -11.86
C ASP A 232 1.89 -20.62 -12.40
N ALA A 233 3.05 -21.23 -12.67
CA ALA A 233 4.22 -20.53 -13.16
C ALA A 233 3.98 -19.81 -14.49
N ALA A 234 3.20 -20.39 -15.40
CA ALA A 234 2.91 -19.79 -16.71
C ALA A 234 2.06 -18.52 -16.58
N LYS A 235 1.07 -18.53 -15.70
CA LYS A 235 0.25 -17.34 -15.40
C LYS A 235 1.07 -16.26 -14.71
N LEU A 236 1.93 -16.61 -13.75
CA LEU A 236 2.82 -15.66 -13.09
C LEU A 236 3.79 -15.00 -14.09
N GLU A 237 4.35 -15.76 -15.02
CA GLU A 237 5.23 -15.25 -16.07
C GLU A 237 4.49 -14.31 -17.02
N LEU A 238 3.27 -14.66 -17.45
CA LEU A 238 2.44 -13.80 -18.29
C LEU A 238 2.14 -12.46 -17.58
N LEU A 239 1.70 -12.51 -16.33
CA LEU A 239 1.41 -11.31 -15.54
C LEU A 239 2.64 -10.43 -15.35
N GLU A 240 3.82 -11.05 -15.06
CA GLU A 240 5.07 -10.31 -14.93
C GLU A 240 5.54 -9.73 -16.27
N THR A 241 5.33 -10.43 -17.39
CA THR A 241 5.65 -9.91 -18.73
C THR A 241 4.83 -8.67 -19.05
N VAL A 242 3.50 -8.70 -18.81
CA VAL A 242 2.64 -7.52 -19.00
C VAL A 242 3.10 -6.36 -18.11
N ARG A 243 3.43 -6.62 -16.84
CA ARG A 243 3.95 -5.63 -15.91
C ARG A 243 5.27 -5.03 -16.38
N GLY A 244 6.18 -5.87 -16.85
CA GLY A 244 7.48 -5.47 -17.36
C GLY A 244 7.37 -4.59 -18.61
N LEU A 245 6.50 -4.96 -19.56
CA LEU A 245 6.23 -4.15 -20.74
C LEU A 245 5.61 -2.79 -20.39
N ALA A 246 4.73 -2.75 -19.39
CA ALA A 246 4.22 -1.48 -18.86
C ALA A 246 5.33 -0.65 -18.19
N ALA A 247 6.27 -1.26 -17.48
CA ALA A 247 7.42 -0.57 -16.90
C ALA A 247 8.35 0.03 -17.98
N VAL A 248 8.58 -0.69 -19.09
CA VAL A 248 9.30 -0.16 -20.25
C VAL A 248 8.55 1.02 -20.86
N LYS A 249 7.24 0.90 -21.06
CA LYS A 249 6.41 1.99 -21.61
C LYS A 249 6.40 3.24 -20.73
N LEU A 250 6.53 3.06 -19.42
CA LEU A 250 6.70 4.15 -18.46
C LEU A 250 8.12 4.75 -18.44
N GLY A 251 9.08 4.12 -19.11
CA GLY A 251 10.48 4.52 -19.10
C GLY A 251 11.18 4.27 -17.75
N LEU A 252 10.73 3.28 -17.00
CA LEU A 252 11.32 2.89 -15.72
C LEU A 252 12.50 1.93 -15.91
N ILE A 253 12.47 1.15 -16.98
CA ILE A 253 13.49 0.16 -17.40
C ILE A 253 13.53 0.08 -18.93
N ASP A 254 14.62 -0.42 -19.47
CA ASP A 254 14.82 -0.57 -20.93
C ASP A 254 14.42 -1.98 -21.44
N ASP A 255 14.42 -2.99 -20.57
CA ASP A 255 14.12 -4.39 -20.90
C ASP A 255 13.11 -4.96 -19.90
N TYR A 256 11.93 -5.39 -20.41
CA TYR A 256 10.87 -5.94 -19.58
C TYR A 256 11.29 -7.18 -18.79
N LYS A 257 12.26 -7.96 -19.28
CA LYS A 257 12.79 -9.16 -18.61
C LYS A 257 13.52 -8.85 -17.31
N LYS A 258 13.97 -7.61 -17.13
CA LYS A 258 14.65 -7.14 -15.92
C LYS A 258 13.68 -6.61 -14.85
N SER A 259 12.38 -6.49 -15.15
CA SER A 259 11.40 -5.82 -14.31
C SER A 259 11.34 -6.41 -12.88
N ALA A 260 11.46 -7.72 -12.73
CA ALA A 260 11.45 -8.39 -11.43
C ALA A 260 12.63 -7.99 -10.52
N TRP A 261 13.71 -7.43 -11.08
CA TRP A 261 14.93 -7.05 -10.37
C TRP A 261 15.07 -5.52 -10.25
N GLU A 262 14.85 -4.79 -11.35
CA GLU A 262 15.09 -3.35 -11.39
C GLU A 262 13.89 -2.56 -10.86
N THR A 263 12.65 -3.05 -11.09
CA THR A 263 11.40 -2.41 -10.65
C THR A 263 10.41 -3.40 -10.03
N PRO A 264 10.80 -4.18 -9.01
CA PRO A 264 9.96 -5.28 -8.51
C PRO A 264 8.64 -4.81 -7.90
N GLY A 265 8.55 -3.56 -7.46
CA GLY A 265 7.40 -2.98 -6.75
C GLY A 265 6.51 -2.07 -7.59
N ILE A 266 6.98 -1.59 -8.76
CA ILE A 266 6.27 -0.60 -9.61
C ILE A 266 6.54 -0.82 -11.11
N PRO A 267 5.51 -0.61 -11.99
CA PRO A 267 4.10 -0.52 -11.60
C PRO A 267 3.64 -1.83 -10.96
N LYS A 268 2.55 -1.81 -10.19
CA LYS A 268 1.92 -3.06 -9.75
C LYS A 268 1.05 -3.62 -10.87
N MET A 269 1.07 -4.93 -11.03
CA MET A 269 0.19 -5.62 -11.96
C MET A 269 -1.14 -5.91 -11.28
N THR A 270 -2.24 -5.60 -11.97
CA THR A 270 -3.61 -5.81 -11.47
C THR A 270 -4.50 -6.26 -12.61
N PHE A 271 -5.26 -7.33 -12.41
CA PHE A 271 -6.32 -7.70 -13.33
C PHE A 271 -7.69 -7.55 -12.68
N VAL A 272 -8.63 -7.06 -13.46
CA VAL A 272 -9.98 -6.68 -13.01
C VAL A 272 -11.03 -7.43 -13.82
N ALA A 273 -12.19 -7.65 -13.22
CA ALA A 273 -13.35 -8.25 -13.89
C ALA A 273 -14.65 -7.61 -13.40
N GLU A 274 -15.73 -7.82 -14.15
CA GLU A 274 -17.09 -7.47 -13.74
C GLU A 274 -17.42 -8.14 -12.40
N PRO A 275 -18.31 -7.55 -11.58
CA PRO A 275 -18.73 -8.15 -10.32
C PRO A 275 -19.41 -9.48 -10.54
N ASP A 276 -18.99 -10.49 -9.80
CA ASP A 276 -19.58 -11.81 -9.77
C ASP A 276 -19.32 -12.47 -8.39
N ALA A 277 -20.15 -13.41 -7.99
CA ALA A 277 -19.99 -14.12 -6.72
C ALA A 277 -18.69 -14.94 -6.72
N TYR A 278 -17.99 -14.94 -5.60
CA TYR A 278 -16.74 -15.69 -5.43
C TYR A 278 -16.53 -16.14 -3.99
N GLU A 279 -15.60 -17.08 -3.81
CA GLU A 279 -15.12 -17.48 -2.49
C GLU A 279 -13.77 -16.78 -2.18
N THR A 280 -13.66 -16.25 -0.98
CA THR A 280 -12.41 -15.70 -0.45
C THR A 280 -11.39 -16.81 -0.16
N ALA A 281 -10.16 -16.44 0.17
CA ALA A 281 -9.11 -17.41 0.47
C ALA A 281 -9.39 -18.25 1.73
N ASP A 282 -10.25 -17.77 2.62
CA ASP A 282 -10.70 -18.49 3.83
C ASP A 282 -12.06 -19.20 3.67
N GLY A 283 -12.64 -19.22 2.45
CA GLY A 283 -13.88 -19.92 2.13
C GLY A 283 -15.16 -19.11 2.40
N THR A 284 -15.06 -17.84 2.72
CA THR A 284 -16.24 -16.97 2.85
C THR A 284 -16.80 -16.64 1.47
N THR A 285 -18.09 -16.83 1.25
CA THR A 285 -18.75 -16.44 -0.01
C THR A 285 -19.08 -14.97 -0.01
N ILE A 286 -18.63 -14.25 -1.03
CA ILE A 286 -19.00 -12.87 -1.31
C ILE A 286 -19.98 -12.87 -2.49
N ARG A 287 -21.12 -12.22 -2.33
CA ARG A 287 -22.14 -12.14 -3.37
C ARG A 287 -21.84 -11.02 -4.34
N LYS A 288 -22.36 -11.11 -5.56
CA LYS A 288 -22.19 -10.12 -6.61
C LYS A 288 -22.62 -8.70 -6.19
N GLU A 289 -23.68 -8.60 -5.42
CA GLU A 289 -24.29 -7.32 -4.98
C GLU A 289 -23.45 -6.62 -3.89
N GLU A 290 -22.49 -7.32 -3.28
CA GLU A 290 -21.62 -6.80 -2.23
C GLU A 290 -20.40 -6.07 -2.77
N ILE A 291 -20.16 -6.14 -4.10
CA ILE A 291 -19.00 -5.58 -4.78
C ILE A 291 -19.39 -4.84 -6.05
N ASP A 292 -18.53 -3.94 -6.49
CA ASP A 292 -18.70 -3.15 -7.72
C ASP A 292 -17.78 -3.63 -8.85
N LEU A 293 -16.69 -4.30 -8.50
CA LEU A 293 -15.79 -5.02 -9.42
C LEU A 293 -15.01 -6.11 -8.66
N LEU A 294 -14.51 -7.07 -9.41
CA LEU A 294 -13.50 -8.01 -8.94
C LEU A 294 -12.10 -7.49 -9.27
N SER A 295 -11.15 -7.66 -8.36
CA SER A 295 -9.76 -7.31 -8.63
C SER A 295 -8.77 -8.24 -7.92
N ARG A 296 -7.69 -8.55 -8.62
CA ARG A 296 -6.54 -9.31 -8.10
C ARG A 296 -5.27 -8.53 -8.40
N MET A 297 -4.42 -8.38 -7.40
CA MET A 297 -3.19 -7.60 -7.48
C MET A 297 -1.97 -8.47 -7.25
N MET A 298 -0.94 -8.21 -8.02
CA MET A 298 0.37 -8.83 -7.80
C MET A 298 1.23 -7.93 -6.90
N SER A 299 1.99 -8.55 -6.03
CA SER A 299 2.98 -7.89 -5.18
C SER A 299 4.25 -8.70 -5.14
N MET A 300 5.36 -8.12 -5.61
CA MET A 300 6.64 -8.80 -5.70
C MET A 300 6.52 -10.14 -6.43
N GLN A 301 5.91 -10.11 -7.63
CA GLN A 301 5.68 -11.24 -8.56
C GLN A 301 4.82 -12.39 -8.01
N LYS A 302 4.10 -12.15 -6.91
CA LYS A 302 3.14 -13.10 -6.33
C LYS A 302 1.78 -12.45 -6.18
N SER A 303 0.73 -13.27 -6.20
CA SER A 303 -0.62 -12.80 -5.90
C SER A 303 -0.69 -12.29 -4.46
N HIS A 304 -1.21 -11.07 -4.29
CA HIS A 304 -1.41 -10.49 -2.96
C HIS A 304 -2.56 -11.24 -2.24
N PRO A 305 -2.38 -11.67 -0.99
CA PRO A 305 -3.41 -12.43 -0.26
C PRO A 305 -4.66 -11.60 0.09
N SER A 306 -4.54 -10.29 -0.03
CA SER A 306 -5.61 -9.30 0.16
C SER A 306 -5.49 -8.26 -0.96
N TYR A 307 -5.66 -6.97 -0.66
CA TYR A 307 -5.48 -5.87 -1.61
C TYR A 307 -4.69 -4.73 -0.98
N ALA A 308 -3.67 -4.21 -1.67
CA ALA A 308 -2.89 -3.10 -1.15
C ALA A 308 -3.73 -1.81 -1.15
N MET A 309 -3.70 -1.04 -0.05
CA MET A 309 -4.45 0.20 0.09
C MET A 309 -4.15 1.20 -1.03
N THR A 310 -2.86 1.45 -1.32
CA THR A 310 -2.48 2.36 -2.43
C THR A 310 -2.93 1.84 -3.79
N GLY A 311 -3.05 0.52 -3.94
CA GLY A 311 -3.66 -0.09 -5.11
C GLY A 311 -5.16 0.16 -5.20
N ALA A 312 -5.88 0.07 -4.09
CA ALA A 312 -7.29 0.41 -4.04
C ALA A 312 -7.53 1.89 -4.37
N MET A 313 -6.66 2.79 -3.87
CA MET A 313 -6.70 4.22 -4.22
C MET A 313 -6.52 4.44 -5.73
N CYS A 314 -5.56 3.74 -6.34
CA CYS A 314 -5.34 3.82 -7.78
C CYS A 314 -6.51 3.19 -8.57
N THR A 315 -7.10 2.10 -8.08
CA THR A 315 -8.28 1.48 -8.69
C THR A 315 -9.48 2.44 -8.66
N ALA A 316 -9.71 3.14 -7.54
CA ALA A 316 -10.75 4.15 -7.43
C ALA A 316 -10.51 5.32 -8.41
N ALA A 317 -9.28 5.81 -8.53
CA ALA A 317 -8.94 6.83 -9.51
C ALA A 317 -9.11 6.33 -10.95
N ALA A 318 -8.72 5.09 -11.24
CA ALA A 318 -8.89 4.49 -12.57
C ALA A 318 -10.36 4.29 -12.97
N ALA A 319 -11.23 4.04 -11.99
CA ALA A 319 -12.67 3.84 -12.20
C ALA A 319 -13.38 5.09 -12.75
N VAL A 320 -12.87 6.28 -12.44
CA VAL A 320 -13.41 7.56 -12.92
C VAL A 320 -12.73 8.08 -14.21
N VAL A 321 -11.72 7.37 -14.73
CA VAL A 321 -11.11 7.67 -16.02
C VAL A 321 -11.99 7.10 -17.14
N PRO A 322 -12.60 7.94 -17.98
CA PRO A 322 -13.49 7.47 -19.04
C PRO A 322 -12.78 6.52 -20.01
N GLY A 323 -13.38 5.35 -20.21
CA GLY A 323 -12.86 4.34 -21.13
C GLY A 323 -11.69 3.51 -20.61
N SER A 324 -11.22 3.73 -19.39
CA SER A 324 -10.19 2.86 -18.78
C SER A 324 -10.69 1.40 -18.65
N VAL A 325 -9.76 0.45 -18.56
CA VAL A 325 -10.08 -0.96 -18.34
C VAL A 325 -10.90 -1.16 -17.04
N VAL A 326 -10.65 -0.36 -16.02
CA VAL A 326 -11.39 -0.41 -14.75
C VAL A 326 -12.82 0.10 -14.94
N ALA A 327 -12.99 1.26 -15.60
CA ALA A 327 -14.32 1.82 -15.87
C ALA A 327 -15.19 0.89 -16.74
N GLN A 328 -14.57 0.09 -17.63
CA GLN A 328 -15.29 -0.86 -18.49
C GLN A 328 -15.87 -2.07 -17.74
N VAL A 329 -15.31 -2.45 -16.62
CA VAL A 329 -15.76 -3.62 -15.82
C VAL A 329 -16.53 -3.22 -14.56
N LEU A 330 -16.60 -1.92 -14.27
CA LEU A 330 -17.31 -1.41 -13.11
C LEU A 330 -18.83 -1.66 -13.27
N ASN A 331 -19.49 -2.01 -12.17
CA ASN A 331 -20.95 -2.07 -12.17
C ASN A 331 -21.53 -0.69 -12.59
N PRO A 332 -22.38 -0.63 -13.61
CA PRO A 332 -22.92 0.65 -14.13
C PRO A 332 -23.64 1.51 -13.09
N ASP A 333 -24.22 0.90 -12.07
CA ASP A 333 -24.97 1.58 -11.01
C ASP A 333 -24.08 2.04 -9.84
N THR A 334 -22.74 1.86 -9.94
CA THR A 334 -21.81 2.21 -8.88
C THR A 334 -21.74 3.72 -8.66
N ASP A 335 -21.92 4.15 -7.42
CA ASP A 335 -21.48 5.48 -6.99
C ASP A 335 -19.94 5.50 -6.98
N THR A 336 -19.35 6.15 -7.98
CA THR A 336 -17.88 6.22 -8.11
C THR A 336 -17.18 6.92 -6.93
N LYS A 337 -17.93 7.65 -6.10
CA LYS A 337 -17.40 8.18 -4.84
C LYS A 337 -17.11 7.11 -3.81
N PHE A 338 -17.73 5.92 -3.96
CA PHE A 338 -17.56 4.80 -3.03
C PHE A 338 -17.55 3.48 -3.79
N ILE A 339 -16.41 2.84 -3.90
CA ILE A 339 -16.21 1.62 -4.70
C ILE A 339 -15.88 0.45 -3.77
N ARG A 340 -16.58 -0.67 -3.97
CA ARG A 340 -16.38 -1.92 -3.23
C ARG A 340 -15.62 -2.90 -4.12
N ILE A 341 -14.36 -3.13 -3.80
CA ILE A 341 -13.46 -4.02 -4.54
C ILE A 341 -13.52 -5.43 -3.94
N GLY A 342 -14.00 -6.40 -4.72
CA GLY A 342 -13.93 -7.82 -4.36
C GLY A 342 -12.52 -8.36 -4.57
N HIS A 343 -11.86 -8.84 -3.49
CA HIS A 343 -10.47 -9.30 -3.52
C HIS A 343 -10.30 -10.62 -2.73
N PRO A 344 -9.14 -11.32 -2.79
CA PRO A 344 -9.00 -12.63 -2.18
C PRO A 344 -9.34 -12.72 -0.69
N GLY A 345 -9.18 -11.66 0.07
CA GLY A 345 -9.48 -11.64 1.51
C GLY A 345 -10.85 -11.05 1.87
N GLY A 346 -11.71 -10.74 0.88
CA GLY A 346 -13.05 -10.16 1.14
C GLY A 346 -13.35 -8.92 0.30
N VAL A 347 -13.95 -7.91 0.90
CA VAL A 347 -14.31 -6.64 0.25
C VAL A 347 -13.47 -5.51 0.84
N LEU A 348 -13.00 -4.61 -0.03
CA LEU A 348 -12.31 -3.39 0.35
C LEU A 348 -13.08 -2.19 -0.19
N GLU A 349 -13.51 -1.33 0.71
CA GLU A 349 -14.15 -0.06 0.37
C GLU A 349 -13.12 1.04 0.21
N CYS A 350 -13.23 1.79 -0.88
CA CYS A 350 -12.43 2.98 -1.16
C CYS A 350 -13.25 3.99 -1.93
N GLY A 351 -12.77 5.21 -1.98
CA GLY A 351 -13.48 6.28 -2.69
C GLY A 351 -12.53 7.26 -3.35
N VAL A 352 -13.10 8.12 -4.18
CA VAL A 352 -12.40 9.16 -4.90
C VAL A 352 -13.23 10.43 -4.96
N ASP A 353 -12.63 11.55 -4.58
CA ASP A 353 -13.15 12.87 -4.88
C ASP A 353 -12.42 13.43 -6.10
N TYR A 354 -13.19 13.86 -7.11
CA TYR A 354 -12.63 14.30 -8.38
C TYR A 354 -13.49 15.35 -9.06
N ARG A 355 -12.87 16.13 -9.94
CA ARG A 355 -13.56 17.01 -10.89
C ARG A 355 -13.43 16.44 -12.29
N PRO A 356 -14.55 16.23 -13.01
CA PRO A 356 -14.51 15.76 -14.39
C PRO A 356 -13.90 16.84 -15.29
N GLU A 357 -12.94 16.45 -16.12
CA GLU A 357 -12.38 17.29 -17.18
C GLU A 357 -12.38 16.55 -18.52
N LYS A 358 -12.26 17.27 -19.65
CA LYS A 358 -12.43 16.70 -20.99
C LYS A 358 -11.43 15.59 -21.33
N LYS A 359 -10.19 15.69 -20.85
CA LYS A 359 -9.11 14.77 -21.22
C LYS A 359 -8.90 13.68 -20.16
N GLU A 360 -8.75 14.09 -18.92
CA GLU A 360 -8.61 13.20 -17.78
C GLU A 360 -9.19 13.88 -16.53
N PRO A 361 -9.82 13.15 -15.58
CA PRO A 361 -10.35 13.76 -14.38
C PRO A 361 -9.21 14.30 -13.48
N VAL A 362 -9.48 15.41 -12.82
CA VAL A 362 -8.59 15.89 -11.75
C VAL A 362 -8.95 15.19 -10.45
N ILE A 363 -8.08 14.32 -9.96
CA ILE A 363 -8.28 13.62 -8.71
C ILE A 363 -7.86 14.54 -7.56
N GLU A 364 -8.82 14.94 -6.73
CA GLU A 364 -8.58 15.79 -5.57
C GLU A 364 -8.05 14.96 -4.40
N ASP A 365 -8.73 13.86 -4.09
CA ASP A 365 -8.23 12.85 -3.16
C ASP A 365 -8.78 11.45 -3.50
N THR A 366 -8.13 10.46 -2.92
CA THR A 366 -8.64 9.10 -2.82
C THR A 366 -8.58 8.68 -1.36
N PHE A 367 -9.59 7.94 -0.90
CA PHE A 367 -9.67 7.57 0.50
C PHE A 367 -10.12 6.13 0.70
N GLY A 368 -9.83 5.62 1.89
CA GLY A 368 -10.31 4.32 2.33
C GLY A 368 -10.14 4.17 3.83
N PHE A 369 -10.72 3.12 4.36
CA PHE A 369 -10.73 2.86 5.79
C PHE A 369 -9.74 1.76 6.15
N ARG A 370 -9.04 1.94 7.25
CA ARG A 370 -8.21 0.95 7.92
C ARG A 370 -8.47 1.03 9.41
N THR A 371 -7.88 0.11 10.14
CA THR A 371 -7.79 0.16 11.60
C THR A 371 -6.33 0.03 12.00
N ALA A 372 -5.98 0.50 13.18
CA ALA A 372 -4.68 0.30 13.78
C ALA A 372 -4.85 -0.25 15.21
N ASN A 373 -3.78 -0.79 15.75
CA ASN A 373 -3.72 -1.17 17.15
C ASN A 373 -2.31 -1.02 17.68
N LEU A 374 -2.15 -0.36 18.82
CA LEU A 374 -0.90 -0.30 19.57
C LEU A 374 -0.74 -1.65 20.29
N LEU A 375 0.34 -2.35 20.03
CA LEU A 375 0.59 -3.68 20.57
C LEU A 375 1.58 -3.67 21.73
N MET A 376 2.65 -2.87 21.61
CA MET A 376 3.70 -2.80 22.62
C MET A 376 4.54 -1.53 22.45
N GLU A 377 4.95 -0.96 23.56
CA GLU A 377 6.00 0.05 23.65
C GLU A 377 7.17 -0.47 24.46
N GLY A 378 8.38 -0.13 24.06
CA GLY A 378 9.56 -0.61 24.77
C GLY A 378 10.86 -0.11 24.19
N ILE A 379 11.97 -0.69 24.66
CA ILE A 379 13.31 -0.35 24.21
C ILE A 379 13.93 -1.60 23.58
N ALA A 380 14.18 -1.53 22.28
CA ALA A 380 14.92 -2.56 21.57
C ALA A 380 16.43 -2.44 21.83
N SER A 381 17.10 -3.58 21.90
CA SER A 381 18.56 -3.67 22.02
C SER A 381 19.14 -4.06 20.66
N VAL A 382 19.66 -3.08 19.93
CA VAL A 382 20.23 -3.30 18.60
C VAL A 382 21.74 -3.42 18.73
N ARG A 383 22.33 -4.55 18.34
CA ARG A 383 23.77 -4.71 18.31
C ARG A 383 24.43 -3.73 17.32
N ARG A 384 25.61 -3.22 17.65
CA ARG A 384 26.39 -2.34 16.76
C ARG A 384 27.13 -3.11 15.68
#